data_d63aa03a9ed617ded9429d5b90b41325
#
_entry.id   d63aa03a9ed617ded9429d5b90b41325
#
_cell.length_a   1.000
_cell.length_b   1.000
_cell.length_c   1.000
_cell.angle_alpha   90.00
_cell.angle_beta   90.00
_cell.angle_gamma   90.00
#
_symmetry.space_group_name_H-M   'P 1'
#
loop_
_entity.id
_entity.type
_entity.pdbx_description
1 polymer ?
#
loop_
_entity_poly.entity_id
_entity_poly.type
_entity_poly.pdbx_seq_one_letter_code
_entity_poly.pdbx_strand_id
1 'polypeptide(L)'
;LSAPASRLLIRFREIDRRFLRLTLTDSHGSVIAATHKTLDYFQGDEDFWTSILANGRGAVHITDILYDDVTKSNYIGLGVPVMDPQTNTFIGALDALIEVSTIFPILRRIEQGPTMRALLVKPDGTIITGPNITLSAKLKSEEFAAVTDALTSEAGRRRGYLIVRLGSGAMSLVAFSSPDLKLSYPNLDWTVLLAQDTDQAFAATRGVLRLIMFSVGVGLLLITFLGLYLSLYRSPEYLDIRASPQVSKTENDV
;
A
#
# COMPACT_ATOMS: atom_id res chain seq x y z
N LEU A 1 7.26 -17.18 -38.01
CA LEU A 1 6.64 -17.85 -36.83
C LEU A 1 6.60 -19.40 -36.94
N SER A 2 7.07 -19.96 -38.05
CA SER A 2 7.08 -21.43 -38.26
C SER A 2 8.26 -22.13 -37.57
N ALA A 3 9.27 -21.40 -37.14
CA ALA A 3 10.46 -21.96 -36.45
C ALA A 3 10.07 -22.71 -35.14
N PRO A 4 10.73 -23.80 -34.79
CA PRO A 4 10.46 -24.54 -33.57
C PRO A 4 10.47 -23.68 -32.30
N ALA A 5 11.43 -22.77 -32.16
CA ALA A 5 11.53 -21.84 -31.05
C ALA A 5 10.32 -20.89 -30.97
N SER A 6 9.83 -20.35 -32.10
CA SER A 6 8.63 -19.51 -32.14
C SER A 6 7.39 -20.27 -31.67
N ARG A 7 7.24 -21.56 -32.06
CA ARG A 7 6.14 -22.39 -31.58
C ARG A 7 6.18 -22.63 -30.07
N LEU A 8 7.39 -22.75 -29.50
CA LEU A 8 7.57 -22.87 -28.06
C LEU A 8 7.15 -21.59 -27.34
N LEU A 9 7.59 -20.43 -27.81
CA LEU A 9 7.20 -19.13 -27.24
C LEU A 9 5.68 -18.90 -27.34
N ILE A 10 5.05 -19.29 -28.45
CA ILE A 10 3.58 -19.21 -28.61
C ILE A 10 2.88 -20.05 -27.56
N ARG A 11 3.35 -21.28 -27.30
CA ARG A 11 2.78 -22.13 -26.23
C ARG A 11 2.90 -21.49 -24.84
N PHE A 12 4.04 -20.91 -24.51
CA PHE A 12 4.20 -20.18 -23.24
C PHE A 12 3.19 -19.04 -23.10
N ARG A 13 3.01 -18.26 -24.17
CA ARG A 13 2.01 -17.19 -24.19
C ARG A 13 0.57 -17.69 -24.06
N GLU A 14 0.26 -18.87 -24.60
CA GLU A 14 -1.06 -19.50 -24.47
C GLU A 14 -1.36 -19.99 -23.06
N ILE A 15 -0.32 -20.48 -22.34
CA ILE A 15 -0.40 -20.91 -20.94
C ILE A 15 -0.64 -19.71 -20.03
N ASP A 16 0.11 -18.63 -20.25
CA ASP A 16 -0.03 -17.41 -19.46
C ASP A 16 -0.32 -16.21 -20.38
N ARG A 17 -1.57 -15.83 -20.46
CA ARG A 17 -2.07 -14.75 -21.32
C ARG A 17 -1.63 -13.34 -20.87
N ARG A 18 -0.97 -13.22 -19.74
CA ARG A 18 -0.36 -11.95 -19.32
C ARG A 18 0.81 -11.56 -20.23
N PHE A 19 1.45 -12.54 -20.88
CA PHE A 19 2.45 -12.25 -21.89
C PHE A 19 1.80 -11.74 -23.17
N LEU A 20 1.99 -10.47 -23.49
CA LEU A 20 1.53 -9.86 -24.75
C LEU A 20 2.41 -10.31 -25.91
N ARG A 21 3.74 -10.24 -25.70
CA ARG A 21 4.74 -10.58 -26.70
C ARG A 21 5.96 -11.22 -26.04
N LEU A 22 6.53 -12.20 -26.72
CA LEU A 22 7.81 -12.80 -26.39
C LEU A 22 8.71 -12.74 -27.62
N THR A 23 9.94 -12.26 -27.44
CA THR A 23 10.95 -12.14 -28.49
C THR A 23 12.27 -12.71 -27.99
N LEU A 24 12.87 -13.60 -28.74
CA LEU A 24 14.16 -14.20 -28.45
C LEU A 24 15.17 -13.74 -29.50
N THR A 25 16.31 -13.23 -29.03
CA THR A 25 17.43 -12.81 -29.88
C THR A 25 18.64 -13.70 -29.68
N ASP A 26 19.53 -13.66 -30.62
CA ASP A 26 20.89 -14.23 -30.48
C ASP A 26 21.82 -13.27 -29.69
N SER A 27 23.10 -13.65 -29.58
CA SER A 27 24.13 -12.86 -28.87
C SER A 27 24.47 -11.54 -29.54
N HIS A 28 24.02 -11.30 -30.77
CA HIS A 28 24.23 -10.07 -31.51
C HIS A 28 22.98 -9.17 -31.56
N GLY A 29 21.85 -9.62 -31.04
CA GLY A 29 20.59 -8.90 -31.07
C GLY A 29 19.68 -9.23 -32.24
N SER A 30 20.04 -10.19 -33.10
CA SER A 30 19.14 -10.61 -34.18
C SER A 30 18.00 -11.48 -33.67
N VAL A 31 16.77 -11.21 -34.09
CA VAL A 31 15.59 -11.97 -33.68
C VAL A 31 15.63 -13.38 -34.28
N ILE A 32 15.69 -14.40 -33.43
CA ILE A 32 15.65 -15.83 -33.81
C ILE A 32 14.27 -16.46 -33.62
N ALA A 33 13.47 -15.95 -32.70
CA ALA A 33 12.10 -16.39 -32.47
C ALA A 33 11.23 -15.29 -31.89
N ALA A 34 9.95 -15.27 -32.24
CA ALA A 34 8.97 -14.32 -31.67
C ALA A 34 7.56 -14.92 -31.70
N THR A 35 6.67 -14.38 -30.87
CA THR A 35 5.24 -14.72 -30.85
C THR A 35 4.42 -13.89 -31.84
N HIS A 36 4.95 -12.78 -32.30
CA HIS A 36 4.37 -11.87 -33.29
C HIS A 36 5.39 -11.57 -34.39
N LYS A 37 4.89 -11.12 -35.53
CA LYS A 37 5.77 -10.58 -36.58
C LYS A 37 6.37 -9.27 -36.06
N THR A 38 7.68 -9.23 -35.86
CA THR A 38 8.39 -7.99 -35.53
C THR A 38 8.57 -7.13 -36.79
N LEU A 39 8.53 -5.81 -36.59
CA LEU A 39 8.80 -4.85 -37.66
C LEU A 39 10.33 -4.62 -37.80
N ASP A 40 11.04 -4.78 -36.67
CA ASP A 40 12.47 -4.69 -36.59
C ASP A 40 13.10 -6.05 -36.29
N TYR A 41 14.00 -6.48 -37.14
CA TYR A 41 14.69 -7.76 -36.98
C TYR A 41 15.91 -7.64 -36.06
N PHE A 42 16.53 -6.46 -35.99
CA PHE A 42 17.72 -6.22 -35.20
C PHE A 42 17.35 -5.44 -33.94
N GLN A 43 17.61 -6.02 -32.79
CA GLN A 43 17.31 -5.46 -31.47
C GLN A 43 18.58 -5.06 -30.71
N GLY A 44 19.76 -5.28 -31.32
CA GLY A 44 21.03 -5.06 -30.64
C GLY A 44 21.37 -3.59 -30.37
N ASP A 45 20.69 -2.66 -31.02
CA ASP A 45 20.78 -1.21 -30.84
C ASP A 45 19.74 -0.66 -29.84
N GLU A 46 18.80 -1.50 -29.36
CA GLU A 46 17.81 -1.10 -28.42
C GLU A 46 18.35 -1.02 -26.97
N ASP A 47 17.93 -0.02 -26.23
CA ASP A 47 18.38 0.22 -24.85
C ASP A 47 18.11 -0.98 -23.91
N PHE A 48 16.96 -1.67 -24.10
CA PHE A 48 16.65 -2.84 -23.30
C PHE A 48 17.63 -3.98 -23.54
N TRP A 49 18.00 -4.21 -24.82
CA TRP A 49 18.90 -5.30 -25.19
C TRP A 49 20.32 -5.05 -24.68
N THR A 50 20.82 -3.82 -24.83
CA THR A 50 22.15 -3.41 -24.31
C THR A 50 22.21 -3.54 -22.79
N SER A 51 21.11 -3.24 -22.10
CA SER A 51 20.97 -3.43 -20.66
C SER A 51 21.00 -4.90 -20.25
N ILE A 52 20.34 -5.79 -21.03
CA ILE A 52 20.36 -7.25 -20.79
C ILE A 52 21.75 -7.82 -21.04
N LEU A 53 22.43 -7.37 -22.10
CA LEU A 53 23.79 -7.82 -22.43
C LEU A 53 24.76 -7.52 -21.27
N ALA A 54 24.65 -6.35 -20.64
CA ALA A 54 25.45 -5.95 -19.47
C ALA A 54 26.94 -6.22 -19.64
N ASN A 55 27.53 -5.83 -20.78
CA ASN A 55 28.93 -6.10 -21.17
C ASN A 55 29.26 -7.61 -21.19
N GLY A 56 28.35 -8.43 -21.66
CA GLY A 56 28.53 -9.89 -21.80
C GLY A 56 28.28 -10.71 -20.55
N ARG A 57 27.95 -10.05 -19.41
CA ARG A 57 27.65 -10.76 -18.14
C ARG A 57 26.22 -11.23 -18.02
N GLY A 58 25.32 -10.62 -18.79
CA GLY A 58 23.89 -10.85 -18.69
C GLY A 58 23.27 -10.26 -17.41
N ALA A 59 22.20 -9.49 -17.57
CA ALA A 59 21.45 -8.94 -16.46
C ALA A 59 19.96 -8.97 -16.76
N VAL A 60 19.14 -9.13 -15.72
CA VAL A 60 17.68 -8.96 -15.85
C VAL A 60 17.40 -7.46 -15.98
N HIS A 61 16.65 -7.09 -17.01
CA HIS A 61 16.20 -5.73 -17.26
C HIS A 61 14.70 -5.65 -17.13
N ILE A 62 14.19 -4.64 -16.40
CA ILE A 62 12.76 -4.37 -16.29
C ILE A 62 12.52 -2.90 -16.67
N THR A 63 11.60 -2.67 -17.60
CA THR A 63 11.19 -1.31 -17.98
C THR A 63 10.19 -0.74 -17.00
N ASP A 64 10.01 0.57 -17.00
CA ASP A 64 8.80 1.20 -16.46
C ASP A 64 7.59 0.83 -17.34
N ILE A 65 6.39 1.24 -16.92
CA ILE A 65 5.18 1.00 -17.71
C ILE A 65 5.24 1.82 -19.01
N LEU A 66 5.11 1.09 -20.10
CA LEU A 66 5.11 1.61 -21.47
C LEU A 66 3.77 1.24 -22.15
N TYR A 67 3.50 1.87 -23.29
CA TYR A 67 2.32 1.58 -24.11
C TYR A 67 2.77 0.89 -25.40
N ASP A 68 2.13 -0.23 -25.72
CA ASP A 68 2.37 -0.97 -26.97
C ASP A 68 1.30 -0.65 -27.99
N ASP A 69 1.70 -0.03 -29.10
CA ASP A 69 0.80 0.38 -30.17
C ASP A 69 0.22 -0.80 -30.97
N VAL A 70 0.87 -1.95 -30.93
CA VAL A 70 0.43 -3.15 -31.63
C VAL A 70 -0.73 -3.82 -30.89
N THR A 71 -0.56 -4.06 -29.59
CA THR A 71 -1.56 -4.69 -28.74
C THR A 71 -2.54 -3.70 -28.12
N LYS A 72 -2.28 -2.38 -28.25
CA LYS A 72 -3.08 -1.29 -27.64
C LYS A 72 -3.19 -1.44 -26.12
N SER A 73 -2.14 -1.96 -25.49
CA SER A 73 -2.10 -2.27 -24.05
C SER A 73 -0.91 -1.62 -23.37
N ASN A 74 -1.06 -1.33 -22.08
CA ASN A 74 0.06 -0.94 -21.24
C ASN A 74 0.79 -2.18 -20.76
N TYR A 75 2.13 -2.14 -20.81
CA TYR A 75 2.99 -3.27 -20.45
C TYR A 75 4.19 -2.86 -19.63
N ILE A 76 4.79 -3.84 -18.97
CA ILE A 76 6.16 -3.82 -18.45
C ILE A 76 6.98 -4.75 -19.31
N GLY A 77 8.12 -4.29 -19.81
CA GLY A 77 9.10 -5.12 -20.46
C GLY A 77 9.98 -5.83 -19.43
N LEU A 78 10.10 -7.13 -19.55
CA LEU A 78 11.00 -7.97 -18.77
C LEU A 78 11.99 -8.64 -19.72
N GLY A 79 13.24 -8.19 -19.64
CA GLY A 79 14.34 -8.78 -20.40
C GLY A 79 15.17 -9.72 -19.52
N VAL A 80 15.40 -10.93 -20.01
CA VAL A 80 16.17 -11.96 -19.32
C VAL A 80 17.32 -12.45 -20.19
N PRO A 81 18.57 -12.50 -19.69
CA PRO A 81 19.69 -13.04 -20.45
C PRO A 81 19.55 -14.55 -20.61
N VAL A 82 19.87 -15.04 -21.78
CA VAL A 82 20.02 -16.46 -22.06
C VAL A 82 21.49 -16.80 -22.02
N MET A 83 21.88 -17.64 -21.06
CA MET A 83 23.25 -18.03 -20.82
C MET A 83 23.47 -19.48 -21.25
N ASP A 84 24.62 -19.77 -21.82
CA ASP A 84 25.05 -21.13 -22.06
C ASP A 84 25.28 -21.82 -20.71
N PRO A 85 24.62 -22.97 -20.43
CA PRO A 85 24.71 -23.61 -19.12
C PRO A 85 26.09 -24.24 -18.82
N GLN A 86 26.93 -24.47 -19.83
CA GLN A 86 28.25 -25.08 -19.67
C GLN A 86 29.35 -24.05 -19.51
N THR A 87 29.28 -22.98 -20.31
CA THR A 87 30.34 -21.95 -20.36
C THR A 87 29.97 -20.68 -19.60
N ASN A 88 28.71 -20.56 -19.19
CA ASN A 88 28.14 -19.33 -18.57
C ASN A 88 28.38 -18.08 -19.43
N THR A 89 28.42 -18.24 -20.77
CA THR A 89 28.54 -17.13 -21.70
C THR A 89 27.15 -16.67 -22.15
N PHE A 90 27.01 -15.36 -22.41
CA PHE A 90 25.78 -14.80 -22.94
C PHE A 90 25.60 -15.26 -24.41
N ILE A 91 24.47 -15.92 -24.68
CA ILE A 91 24.13 -16.43 -26.01
C ILE A 91 22.90 -15.78 -26.64
N GLY A 92 22.20 -14.92 -25.89
CA GLY A 92 21.04 -14.21 -26.37
C GLY A 92 20.20 -13.59 -25.25
N ALA A 93 19.10 -13.00 -25.63
CA ALA A 93 18.16 -12.37 -24.71
C ALA A 93 16.71 -12.78 -25.02
N LEU A 94 15.93 -13.01 -23.96
CA LEU A 94 14.49 -13.17 -24.05
C LEU A 94 13.84 -11.89 -23.53
N ASP A 95 13.09 -11.20 -24.39
CA ASP A 95 12.25 -10.06 -24.04
C ASP A 95 10.79 -10.50 -23.94
N ALA A 96 10.15 -10.12 -22.85
CA ALA A 96 8.74 -10.42 -22.55
C ALA A 96 7.98 -9.13 -22.23
N LEU A 97 6.94 -8.83 -22.97
CA LEU A 97 6.00 -7.75 -22.64
C LEU A 97 4.86 -8.33 -21.82
N ILE A 98 4.72 -7.85 -20.58
CA ILE A 98 3.73 -8.31 -19.62
C ILE A 98 2.64 -7.25 -19.45
N GLU A 99 1.40 -7.62 -19.67
CA GLU A 99 0.26 -6.72 -19.53
C GLU A 99 0.04 -6.28 -18.08
N VAL A 100 -0.02 -4.97 -17.86
CA VAL A 100 -0.10 -4.38 -16.51
C VAL A 100 -1.52 -4.42 -15.94
N SER A 101 -2.54 -4.45 -16.79
CA SER A 101 -3.96 -4.46 -16.36
C SER A 101 -4.27 -5.60 -15.39
N THR A 102 -3.50 -6.68 -15.44
CA THR A 102 -3.63 -7.85 -14.56
C THR A 102 -3.22 -7.56 -13.10
N ILE A 103 -2.46 -6.48 -12.86
CA ILE A 103 -2.04 -6.07 -11.51
C ILE A 103 -3.15 -5.25 -10.82
N PHE A 104 -3.98 -4.54 -11.59
CA PHE A 104 -5.00 -3.64 -11.07
C PHE A 104 -6.05 -4.31 -10.16
N PRO A 105 -6.54 -5.53 -10.45
CA PRO A 105 -7.46 -6.22 -9.55
C PRO A 105 -6.88 -6.51 -8.16
N ILE A 106 -5.55 -6.63 -8.04
CA ILE A 106 -4.89 -6.88 -6.75
C ILE A 106 -5.06 -5.66 -5.84
N LEU A 107 -4.87 -4.44 -6.38
CA LEU A 107 -5.06 -3.20 -5.63
C LEU A 107 -6.52 -2.99 -5.22
N ARG A 108 -7.48 -3.31 -6.10
CA ARG A 108 -8.91 -3.21 -5.79
C ARG A 108 -9.35 -4.12 -4.63
N ARG A 109 -8.68 -5.24 -4.41
CA ARG A 109 -8.98 -6.14 -3.26
C ARG A 109 -8.58 -5.53 -1.92
N ILE A 110 -7.68 -4.56 -1.92
CA ILE A 110 -7.23 -3.86 -0.71
C ILE A 110 -8.24 -2.77 -0.33
N GLU A 111 -9.02 -2.26 -1.27
CA GLU A 111 -10.03 -1.24 -1.04
C GLU A 111 -11.18 -1.82 -0.21
N GLN A 112 -11.19 -1.52 1.09
CA GLN A 112 -12.24 -1.93 2.02
C GLN A 112 -13.03 -0.70 2.49
N GLY A 113 -14.30 -0.65 2.14
CA GLY A 113 -15.17 0.46 2.48
C GLY A 113 -15.28 1.54 1.40
N PRO A 114 -16.27 2.44 1.52
CA PRO A 114 -16.67 3.33 0.43
C PRO A 114 -15.71 4.49 0.16
N THR A 115 -14.84 4.85 1.11
CA THR A 115 -13.90 5.97 0.97
C THR A 115 -12.44 5.54 0.87
N MET A 116 -12.14 4.22 0.99
CA MET A 116 -10.77 3.73 0.84
C MET A 116 -10.40 3.66 -0.64
N ARG A 117 -9.29 4.28 -1.00
CA ARG A 117 -8.72 4.29 -2.35
C ARG A 117 -7.30 3.77 -2.31
N ALA A 118 -7.00 2.81 -3.18
CA ALA A 118 -5.65 2.33 -3.39
C ALA A 118 -5.10 2.90 -4.69
N LEU A 119 -3.94 3.53 -4.63
CA LEU A 119 -3.26 4.13 -5.78
C LEU A 119 -1.88 3.52 -5.91
N LEU A 120 -1.45 3.27 -7.14
CA LEU A 120 -0.07 3.02 -7.49
C LEU A 120 0.43 4.22 -8.28
N VAL A 121 1.54 4.81 -7.84
CA VAL A 121 2.06 6.04 -8.43
C VAL A 121 3.54 5.92 -8.79
N LYS A 122 3.95 6.65 -9.81
CA LYS A 122 5.36 6.84 -10.20
C LYS A 122 6.06 7.82 -9.27
N PRO A 123 7.41 7.90 -9.30
CA PRO A 123 8.17 8.87 -8.50
C PRO A 123 7.82 10.34 -8.77
N ASP A 124 7.31 10.63 -9.94
CA ASP A 124 6.84 11.97 -10.32
C ASP A 124 5.39 12.25 -9.90
N GLY A 125 4.76 11.33 -9.15
CA GLY A 125 3.38 11.42 -8.70
C GLY A 125 2.32 11.05 -9.74
N THR A 126 2.72 10.61 -10.94
CA THR A 126 1.76 10.16 -11.96
C THR A 126 1.08 8.87 -11.53
N ILE A 127 -0.24 8.85 -11.55
CA ILE A 127 -1.03 7.68 -11.17
C ILE A 127 -0.91 6.61 -12.26
N ILE A 128 -0.45 5.43 -11.86
CA ILE A 128 -0.41 4.23 -12.70
C ILE A 128 -1.78 3.57 -12.71
N THR A 129 -2.36 3.40 -11.54
CA THR A 129 -3.71 2.84 -11.39
C THR A 129 -4.35 3.33 -10.09
N GLY A 130 -5.67 3.41 -10.12
CA GLY A 130 -6.53 3.81 -9.01
C GLY A 130 -8.00 3.61 -9.37
N PRO A 131 -8.94 3.93 -8.47
CA PRO A 131 -10.35 3.83 -8.74
C PRO A 131 -10.75 4.69 -9.96
N ASN A 132 -11.31 4.07 -10.99
CA ASN A 132 -11.78 4.74 -12.21
C ASN A 132 -10.74 5.58 -12.96
N ILE A 133 -9.45 5.31 -12.75
CA ILE A 133 -8.34 6.02 -13.40
C ILE A 133 -7.69 5.09 -14.41
N THR A 134 -7.54 5.59 -15.63
CA THR A 134 -6.77 4.92 -16.68
C THR A 134 -5.37 5.54 -16.76
N LEU A 135 -4.38 4.71 -17.04
CA LEU A 135 -2.98 5.12 -17.14
C LEU A 135 -2.74 6.22 -18.19
N SER A 136 -3.54 6.20 -19.26
CA SER A 136 -3.47 7.19 -20.36
C SER A 136 -3.83 8.62 -19.93
N ALA A 137 -4.52 8.81 -18.80
CA ALA A 137 -4.96 10.12 -18.33
C ALA A 137 -3.81 10.97 -17.77
N LYS A 138 -2.63 10.37 -17.47
CA LYS A 138 -1.44 11.04 -16.89
C LYS A 138 -1.76 11.95 -15.68
N LEU A 139 -2.73 11.55 -14.88
CA LEU A 139 -3.16 12.31 -13.70
C LEU A 139 -2.10 12.26 -12.60
N LYS A 140 -1.93 13.36 -11.88
CA LYS A 140 -1.09 13.45 -10.70
C LYS A 140 -1.91 13.18 -9.44
N SER A 141 -1.30 12.48 -8.47
CA SER A 141 -1.94 12.19 -7.19
C SER A 141 -1.73 13.33 -6.19
N GLU A 142 -2.83 13.86 -5.66
CA GLU A 142 -2.79 14.81 -4.54
C GLU A 142 -2.26 14.14 -3.28
N GLU A 143 -2.60 12.87 -3.07
CA GLU A 143 -2.13 12.07 -1.95
C GLU A 143 -0.60 11.90 -1.98
N PHE A 144 -0.04 11.67 -3.18
CA PHE A 144 1.40 11.58 -3.35
C PHE A 144 2.09 12.91 -3.05
N ALA A 145 1.56 14.01 -3.57
CA ALA A 145 2.09 15.35 -3.29
C ALA A 145 2.12 15.64 -1.77
N ALA A 146 1.08 15.23 -1.04
CA ALA A 146 0.98 15.44 0.40
C ALA A 146 1.98 14.60 1.22
N VAL A 147 2.45 13.45 0.71
CA VAL A 147 3.39 12.56 1.43
C VAL A 147 4.83 12.64 0.91
N THR A 148 5.07 13.38 -0.17
CA THR A 148 6.38 13.46 -0.84
C THR A 148 7.50 13.87 0.10
N ASP A 149 7.28 14.87 0.96
CA ASP A 149 8.28 15.34 1.92
C ASP A 149 8.64 14.24 2.94
N ALA A 150 7.67 13.41 3.33
CA ALA A 150 7.91 12.30 4.23
C ALA A 150 8.68 11.16 3.56
N LEU A 151 8.46 10.93 2.26
CA LEU A 151 9.18 9.93 1.45
C LEU A 151 10.64 10.35 1.18
N THR A 152 10.87 11.65 0.97
CA THR A 152 12.19 12.21 0.61
C THR A 152 13.02 12.62 1.80
N SER A 153 12.46 12.63 3.03
CA SER A 153 13.19 13.01 4.24
C SER A 153 14.42 12.11 4.45
N GLU A 154 15.50 12.67 5.00
CA GLU A 154 16.78 11.96 5.26
C GLU A 154 16.61 10.69 6.12
N ALA A 155 15.54 10.58 6.89
CA ALA A 155 15.18 9.37 7.62
C ALA A 155 14.72 8.21 6.71
N GLY A 156 14.59 8.44 5.40
CA GLY A 156 14.30 7.41 4.39
C GLY A 156 13.07 6.56 4.71
N ARG A 157 11.99 7.18 5.18
CA ARG A 157 10.77 6.43 5.53
C ARG A 157 10.10 5.94 4.26
N ARG A 158 10.46 4.74 3.83
CA ARG A 158 9.85 4.08 2.67
C ARG A 158 8.43 3.60 2.91
N ARG A 159 7.95 3.66 4.16
CA ARG A 159 6.59 3.32 4.57
C ARG A 159 6.19 4.16 5.78
N GLY A 160 4.92 4.54 5.81
CA GLY A 160 4.38 5.34 6.90
C GLY A 160 2.95 5.74 6.64
N TYR A 161 2.45 6.63 7.46
CA TYR A 161 1.14 7.25 7.26
C TYR A 161 1.18 8.70 7.74
N LEU A 162 0.33 9.52 7.15
CA LEU A 162 0.09 10.90 7.53
C LEU A 162 -1.41 11.19 7.51
N ILE A 163 -1.82 12.13 8.34
CA ILE A 163 -3.17 12.70 8.25
C ILE A 163 -3.00 14.05 7.59
N VAL A 164 -3.58 14.18 6.40
CA VAL A 164 -3.41 15.35 5.52
C VAL A 164 -4.77 15.87 5.07
N ARG A 165 -4.83 17.14 4.74
CA ARG A 165 -6.00 17.74 4.09
C ARG A 165 -5.77 17.71 2.58
N LEU A 166 -6.62 16.99 1.86
CA LEU A 166 -6.60 16.95 0.39
C LEU A 166 -7.43 18.08 -0.20
N GLY A 167 -7.35 18.29 -1.51
CA GLY A 167 -8.02 19.38 -2.22
C GLY A 167 -9.55 19.44 -2.04
N SER A 168 -10.18 18.30 -1.71
CA SER A 168 -11.59 18.24 -1.31
C SER A 168 -11.90 18.94 0.03
N GLY A 169 -10.88 19.36 0.79
CA GLY A 169 -11.01 19.93 2.12
C GLY A 169 -11.21 18.93 3.26
N ALA A 170 -11.45 17.66 2.94
CA ALA A 170 -11.59 16.59 3.92
C ALA A 170 -10.23 16.16 4.48
N MET A 171 -10.20 15.80 5.77
CA MET A 171 -9.02 15.17 6.38
C MET A 171 -8.97 13.72 5.96
N SER A 172 -7.85 13.30 5.42
CA SER A 172 -7.62 11.94 4.96
C SER A 172 -6.42 11.33 5.64
N LEU A 173 -6.55 10.08 6.05
CA LEU A 173 -5.44 9.22 6.46
C LEU A 173 -4.81 8.65 5.19
N VAL A 174 -3.58 9.02 4.91
CA VAL A 174 -2.82 8.52 3.75
C VAL A 174 -1.67 7.67 4.27
N ALA A 175 -1.74 6.38 4.01
CA ALA A 175 -0.64 5.45 4.22
C ALA A 175 0.13 5.26 2.91
N PHE A 176 1.45 5.14 2.99
CA PHE A 176 2.31 4.97 1.84
C PHE A 176 3.35 3.87 2.07
N SER A 177 3.71 3.20 0.98
CA SER A 177 4.80 2.23 0.95
C SER A 177 5.49 2.28 -0.41
N SER A 178 6.80 2.53 -0.39
CA SER A 178 7.66 2.40 -1.56
C SER A 178 8.53 1.16 -1.36
N PRO A 179 8.27 0.07 -2.09
CA PRO A 179 9.08 -1.14 -1.99
C PRO A 179 10.50 -0.89 -2.51
N ASP A 180 11.49 -1.59 -1.95
CA ASP A 180 12.91 -1.47 -2.31
C ASP A 180 13.27 -2.04 -3.70
N LEU A 181 12.31 -2.06 -4.62
CA LEU A 181 12.52 -2.56 -5.99
C LEU A 181 13.57 -1.76 -6.73
N LYS A 182 13.69 -0.47 -6.44
CA LYS A 182 14.68 0.43 -7.04
C LYS A 182 16.14 -0.06 -6.92
N LEU A 183 16.47 -0.74 -5.81
CA LEU A 183 17.84 -1.26 -5.62
C LEU A 183 18.17 -2.35 -6.65
N SER A 184 17.20 -3.18 -7.02
CA SER A 184 17.37 -4.26 -7.99
C SER A 184 16.92 -3.84 -9.38
N TYR A 185 15.93 -2.96 -9.47
CA TYR A 185 15.27 -2.53 -10.71
C TYR A 185 15.03 -1.02 -10.67
N PRO A 186 15.99 -0.19 -11.08
CA PRO A 186 15.92 1.28 -10.95
C PRO A 186 14.67 1.92 -11.57
N ASN A 187 14.11 1.28 -12.60
CA ASN A 187 12.92 1.77 -13.31
C ASN A 187 11.61 1.50 -12.56
N LEU A 188 11.62 0.68 -11.49
CA LEU A 188 10.44 0.32 -10.68
C LEU A 188 10.45 1.04 -9.32
N ASP A 189 10.54 2.36 -9.33
CA ASP A 189 10.47 3.18 -8.11
C ASP A 189 9.02 3.62 -7.84
N TRP A 190 8.10 2.65 -7.78
CA TRP A 190 6.69 2.92 -7.56
C TRP A 190 6.35 3.03 -6.09
N THR A 191 5.35 3.86 -5.77
CA THR A 191 4.80 3.99 -4.43
C THR A 191 3.34 3.54 -4.42
N VAL A 192 2.99 2.67 -3.47
CA VAL A 192 1.61 2.32 -3.16
C VAL A 192 1.09 3.31 -2.13
N LEU A 193 -0.06 3.90 -2.40
CA LEU A 193 -0.78 4.79 -1.50
C LEU A 193 -2.14 4.18 -1.15
N LEU A 194 -2.51 4.27 0.12
CA LEU A 194 -3.85 3.97 0.61
C LEU A 194 -4.40 5.23 1.27
N ALA A 195 -5.46 5.80 0.71
CA ALA A 195 -6.11 6.97 1.25
C ALA A 195 -7.51 6.62 1.74
N GLN A 196 -7.88 7.11 2.93
CA GLN A 196 -9.20 6.93 3.52
C GLN A 196 -9.59 8.17 4.32
N ASP A 197 -10.86 8.58 4.25
CA ASP A 197 -11.36 9.66 5.09
C ASP A 197 -11.21 9.32 6.58
N THR A 198 -10.67 10.28 7.35
CA THR A 198 -10.44 10.08 8.80
C THR A 198 -11.72 9.76 9.54
N ASP A 199 -12.86 10.29 9.10
CA ASP A 199 -14.15 10.02 9.71
C ASP A 199 -14.54 8.55 9.62
N GLN A 200 -14.22 7.89 8.53
CA GLN A 200 -14.45 6.46 8.35
C GLN A 200 -13.34 5.61 8.95
N ALA A 201 -12.08 6.01 8.79
CA ALA A 201 -10.94 5.30 9.35
C ALA A 201 -11.08 5.13 10.89
N PHE A 202 -11.61 6.15 11.57
CA PHE A 202 -11.81 6.13 13.02
C PHE A 202 -13.25 5.88 13.47
N ALA A 203 -14.17 5.52 12.56
CA ALA A 203 -15.58 5.30 12.92
C ALA A 203 -15.78 4.23 13.98
N ALA A 204 -15.08 3.10 13.87
CA ALA A 204 -15.13 2.01 14.84
C ALA A 204 -14.63 2.46 16.22
N THR A 205 -13.52 3.19 16.28
CA THR A 205 -12.95 3.70 17.54
C THR A 205 -13.85 4.74 18.19
N ARG A 206 -14.49 5.62 17.40
CA ARG A 206 -15.45 6.60 17.93
C ARG A 206 -16.69 5.92 18.50
N GLY A 207 -17.16 4.81 17.91
CA GLY A 207 -18.26 4.01 18.44
C GLY A 207 -17.95 3.45 19.83
N VAL A 208 -16.79 2.85 20.00
CA VAL A 208 -16.31 2.33 21.29
C VAL A 208 -16.13 3.47 22.30
N LEU A 209 -15.53 4.59 21.90
CA LEU A 209 -15.35 5.74 22.81
C LEU A 209 -16.69 6.31 23.30
N ARG A 210 -17.70 6.43 22.42
CA ARG A 210 -19.06 6.86 22.82
C ARG A 210 -19.68 5.90 23.82
N LEU A 211 -19.53 4.58 23.61
CA LEU A 211 -20.04 3.58 24.55
C LEU A 211 -19.35 3.69 25.92
N ILE A 212 -18.04 3.87 25.95
CA ILE A 212 -17.28 4.07 27.19
C ILE A 212 -17.73 5.35 27.90
N MET A 213 -17.83 6.47 27.18
CA MET A 213 -18.29 7.74 27.76
C MET A 213 -19.71 7.64 28.32
N PHE A 214 -20.60 6.94 27.60
CA PHE A 214 -21.97 6.67 28.09
C PHE A 214 -21.97 5.82 29.33
N SER A 215 -21.22 4.73 29.38
CA SER A 215 -21.14 3.84 30.56
C SER A 215 -20.55 4.54 31.80
N VAL A 216 -19.52 5.37 31.61
CA VAL A 216 -18.96 6.20 32.69
C VAL A 216 -19.98 7.21 33.18
N GLY A 217 -20.70 7.88 32.27
CA GLY A 217 -21.77 8.82 32.63
C GLY A 217 -22.89 8.16 33.45
N VAL A 218 -23.35 6.99 33.02
CA VAL A 218 -24.36 6.20 33.78
C VAL A 218 -23.81 5.77 35.13
N GLY A 219 -22.55 5.32 35.20
CA GLY A 219 -21.91 4.94 36.48
C GLY A 219 -21.86 6.10 37.48
N LEU A 220 -21.44 7.30 36.99
CA LEU A 220 -21.43 8.50 37.84
C LEU A 220 -22.84 8.89 38.33
N LEU A 221 -23.83 8.81 37.46
CA LEU A 221 -25.23 9.05 37.85
C LEU A 221 -25.69 8.08 38.93
N LEU A 222 -25.42 6.79 38.79
CA LEU A 222 -25.77 5.78 39.79
C LEU A 222 -25.11 6.04 41.13
N ILE A 223 -23.83 6.39 41.15
CA ILE A 223 -23.07 6.74 42.37
C ILE A 223 -23.68 7.98 43.03
N THR A 224 -24.02 9.00 42.24
CA THR A 224 -24.63 10.23 42.75
C THR A 224 -26.02 9.95 43.34
N PHE A 225 -26.83 9.16 42.63
CA PHE A 225 -28.15 8.73 43.15
C PHE A 225 -28.03 7.91 44.43
N LEU A 226 -27.08 6.98 44.48
CA LEU A 226 -26.83 6.17 45.69
C LEU A 226 -26.38 7.06 46.86
N GLY A 227 -25.48 8.02 46.61
CA GLY A 227 -25.04 8.98 47.61
C GLY A 227 -26.21 9.84 48.17
N LEU A 228 -27.05 10.32 47.24
CA LEU A 228 -28.26 11.09 47.62
C LEU A 228 -29.24 10.23 48.38
N TYR A 229 -29.52 9.02 47.93
CA TYR A 229 -30.37 8.05 48.63
C TYR A 229 -29.87 7.78 50.05
N LEU A 230 -28.57 7.46 50.22
CA LEU A 230 -28.00 7.23 51.55
C LEU A 230 -28.01 8.48 52.43
N SER A 231 -27.84 9.68 51.87
CA SER A 231 -27.93 10.94 52.60
C SER A 231 -29.33 11.24 53.12
N LEU A 232 -30.38 10.94 52.32
CA LEU A 232 -31.78 11.18 52.66
C LEU A 232 -32.34 10.13 53.63
N TYR A 233 -31.93 8.87 53.51
CA TYR A 233 -32.46 7.76 54.28
C TYR A 233 -31.60 7.38 55.50
N ARG A 234 -30.39 7.91 55.65
CA ARG A 234 -29.59 7.71 56.85
C ARG A 234 -30.12 8.65 57.93
N SER A 235 -30.94 8.14 58.82
CA SER A 235 -31.34 8.83 60.04
C SER A 235 -30.07 9.19 60.84
N PRO A 236 -29.89 10.43 61.29
CA PRO A 236 -28.77 10.78 62.16
C PRO A 236 -29.01 10.08 63.49
N GLU A 237 -28.32 8.99 63.77
CA GLU A 237 -28.15 8.52 65.16
C GLU A 237 -27.30 9.59 65.86
N TYR A 238 -28.03 10.47 66.59
CA TYR A 238 -27.36 11.37 67.52
C TYR A 238 -26.78 10.50 68.60
N LEU A 239 -25.51 10.44 68.76
CA LEU A 239 -24.80 9.97 69.95
C LEU A 239 -25.23 10.85 71.10
N ASP A 240 -26.22 10.34 71.89
CA ASP A 240 -26.67 10.93 73.14
C ASP A 240 -25.54 10.67 74.14
N ILE A 241 -24.64 11.56 74.28
CA ILE A 241 -23.58 11.57 75.28
C ILE A 241 -24.30 12.02 76.58
N ARG A 242 -25.03 11.10 77.27
CA ARG A 242 -25.50 11.32 78.58
C ARG A 242 -24.35 11.52 79.52
N ALA A 243 -24.22 12.76 79.99
CA ALA A 243 -23.35 13.11 81.07
C ALA A 243 -23.56 12.17 82.27
N SER A 244 -22.54 11.57 82.79
CA SER A 244 -22.50 10.77 84.00
C SER A 244 -22.98 11.62 85.18
N PRO A 245 -23.89 11.15 86.05
CA PRO A 245 -24.29 11.89 87.27
C PRO A 245 -23.11 11.95 88.22
N GLN A 246 -22.83 13.17 88.72
CA GLN A 246 -21.88 13.44 89.77
C GLN A 246 -22.41 12.74 91.08
N VAL A 247 -21.58 11.86 91.62
CA VAL A 247 -21.76 11.30 92.94
C VAL A 247 -21.41 12.35 93.97
N SER A 248 -22.42 12.93 94.63
CA SER A 248 -22.30 13.76 95.82
C SER A 248 -21.80 12.93 97.00
N LYS A 249 -20.60 13.24 97.44
CA LYS A 249 -20.14 12.84 98.76
C LYS A 249 -20.91 13.65 99.85
N THR A 250 -21.78 13.02 100.56
CA THR A 250 -22.20 13.50 101.87
C THR A 250 -21.27 12.92 102.91
N GLU A 251 -20.55 13.81 103.55
CA GLU A 251 -19.90 13.70 104.84
C GLU A 251 -20.90 13.69 105.90
N ASN A 252 -20.87 12.73 106.88
CA ASN A 252 -21.30 12.95 108.24
C ASN A 252 -20.64 11.96 109.19
N ASP A 253 -19.94 12.54 110.08
CA ASP A 253 -19.64 12.36 111.47
C ASP A 253 -20.23 11.15 112.22
N VAL A 254 -19.45 10.45 112.91
CA VAL A 254 -19.20 10.34 114.36
C VAL A 254 -18.13 9.27 114.56
#